data_8e3e378f024d741db2d432debbe79bf5
#
_entry.id   8e3e378f024d741db2d432debbe79bf5
#
_cell.length_a   1.000
_cell.length_b   1.000
_cell.length_c   1.000
_cell.angle_alpha   90.00
_cell.angle_beta   90.00
_cell.angle_gamma   90.00
#
_symmetry.space_group_name_H-M   'P 1'
#
loop_
_entity.id
_entity.type
_entity.pdbx_description
1 polymer ?
#
loop_
_entity_poly.entity_id
_entity_poly.type
_entity_poly.pdbx_seq_one_letter_code
_entity_poly.pdbx_strand_id
1 'polypeptide(L)'
;VVVSQIHRSPGVIFTNEKDVYGSRIIPSRGSWLEFKIEPKKDLIYTIIDRKKKILGTVFLRALGFETREEIIRAFYNVETVKIEDTRECRDSLVGRVLADAILIKDNDSEEEKILYRAGEKLHPHNIDEIFIHNMSELSLIKFDNKNDPQMIINCFEKEEIIFSKEGLSEPTKEDAISK
;
A
#
# COMPACT_ATOMS: atom_id res chain seq x y z
N VAL A 1 -20.52 -24.26 44.57
CA VAL A 1 -20.67 -23.07 43.70
C VAL A 1 -19.96 -23.34 42.39
N VAL A 2 -20.67 -23.29 41.30
CA VAL A 2 -20.07 -23.39 39.94
C VAL A 2 -19.53 -22.03 39.56
N VAL A 3 -18.24 -21.94 39.29
CA VAL A 3 -17.61 -20.71 38.80
C VAL A 3 -17.50 -20.77 37.28
N SER A 4 -18.05 -19.77 36.58
CA SER A 4 -17.94 -19.64 35.13
C SER A 4 -16.88 -18.58 34.81
N GLN A 5 -15.99 -18.88 33.89
CA GLN A 5 -15.03 -17.93 33.36
C GLN A 5 -15.67 -17.19 32.18
N ILE A 6 -15.65 -15.86 32.22
CA ILE A 6 -16.14 -15.03 31.14
C ILE A 6 -15.00 -14.79 30.15
N HIS A 7 -15.19 -15.20 28.90
CA HIS A 7 -14.27 -14.96 27.80
C HIS A 7 -14.84 -13.91 26.83
N ARG A 8 -13.97 -13.17 26.16
CA ARG A 8 -14.40 -12.32 25.06
C ARG A 8 -14.87 -13.18 23.89
N SER A 9 -16.02 -12.87 23.33
CA SER A 9 -16.53 -13.55 22.13
C SER A 9 -15.55 -13.38 20.96
N PRO A 10 -15.32 -14.47 20.19
CA PRO A 10 -14.63 -14.36 18.90
C PRO A 10 -15.39 -13.42 17.97
N GLY A 11 -14.65 -12.70 17.13
CA GLY A 11 -15.22 -11.79 16.15
C GLY A 11 -14.31 -10.63 15.82
N VAL A 12 -14.83 -9.74 14.98
CA VAL A 12 -14.18 -8.49 14.58
C VAL A 12 -14.81 -7.34 15.36
N ILE A 13 -14.01 -6.58 16.07
CA ILE A 13 -14.42 -5.44 16.86
C ILE A 13 -13.74 -4.20 16.29
N PHE A 14 -14.53 -3.18 15.96
CA PHE A 14 -14.01 -1.87 15.58
C PHE A 14 -13.94 -0.97 16.82
N THR A 15 -12.87 -0.23 16.93
CA THR A 15 -12.59 0.67 18.05
C THR A 15 -12.32 2.08 17.54
N ASN A 16 -12.80 3.07 18.29
CA ASN A 16 -12.42 4.46 18.13
C ASN A 16 -11.99 4.96 19.52
N GLU A 17 -10.68 5.14 19.70
CA GLU A 17 -10.11 5.65 20.94
C GLU A 17 -9.44 6.99 20.65
N LYS A 18 -10.03 8.10 21.13
CA LYS A 18 -9.50 9.48 20.94
C LYS A 18 -9.25 9.80 19.45
N ASP A 19 -10.26 9.54 18.62
CA ASP A 19 -10.23 9.73 17.16
C ASP A 19 -9.21 8.86 16.40
N VAL A 20 -8.64 7.86 17.07
CA VAL A 20 -7.83 6.82 16.43
C VAL A 20 -8.70 5.60 16.17
N TYR A 21 -8.93 5.35 14.90
CA TYR A 21 -9.68 4.19 14.46
C TYR A 21 -8.78 2.95 14.45
N GLY A 22 -9.37 1.84 14.83
CA GLY A 22 -8.70 0.56 14.80
C GLY A 22 -9.69 -0.58 14.71
N SER A 23 -9.19 -1.76 14.44
CA SER A 23 -9.98 -2.99 14.51
C SER A 23 -9.21 -4.08 15.24
N ARG A 24 -9.94 -4.99 15.83
CA ARG A 24 -9.39 -6.14 16.54
C ARG A 24 -10.10 -7.39 16.10
N ILE A 25 -9.36 -8.37 15.68
CA ILE A 25 -9.85 -9.70 15.34
C ILE A 25 -9.52 -10.63 16.50
N ILE A 26 -10.55 -11.18 17.12
CA ILE A 26 -10.46 -12.15 18.20
C ILE A 26 -10.85 -13.50 17.62
N PRO A 27 -9.90 -14.42 17.41
CA PRO A 27 -10.21 -15.76 16.93
C PRO A 27 -10.83 -16.60 18.05
N SER A 28 -11.52 -17.68 17.70
CA SER A 28 -11.99 -18.67 18.65
C SER A 28 -10.82 -19.38 19.35
N ARG A 29 -9.70 -19.52 18.65
CA ARG A 29 -8.45 -20.08 19.16
C ARG A 29 -7.27 -19.43 18.47
N GLY A 30 -6.25 -19.02 19.21
CA GLY A 30 -5.02 -18.41 18.69
C GLY A 30 -4.80 -16.97 19.13
N SER A 31 -3.82 -16.32 18.53
CA SER A 31 -3.41 -14.96 18.85
C SER A 31 -4.36 -13.90 18.32
N TRP A 32 -4.48 -12.82 19.06
CA TRP A 32 -5.27 -11.67 18.64
C TRP A 32 -4.53 -10.86 17.58
N LEU A 33 -5.28 -10.35 16.60
CA LEU A 33 -4.78 -9.47 15.58
C LEU A 33 -5.45 -8.10 15.73
N GLU A 34 -4.63 -7.05 15.84
CA GLU A 34 -5.13 -5.68 15.95
C GLU A 34 -4.57 -4.84 14.81
N PHE A 35 -5.42 -4.04 14.19
CA PHE A 35 -5.02 -3.00 13.24
C PHE A 35 -5.20 -1.64 13.89
N LYS A 36 -4.18 -0.81 13.82
CA LYS A 36 -4.20 0.56 14.37
C LYS A 36 -3.67 1.56 13.36
N ILE A 37 -4.36 2.67 13.25
CA ILE A 37 -3.94 3.81 12.46
C ILE A 37 -3.08 4.71 13.35
N GLU A 38 -1.95 5.18 12.83
CA GLU A 38 -1.14 6.22 13.45
C GLU A 38 -1.42 7.57 12.77
N PRO A 39 -2.30 8.43 13.35
CA PRO A 39 -2.82 9.60 12.64
C PRO A 39 -1.75 10.66 12.32
N LYS A 40 -0.66 10.69 13.08
CA LYS A 40 0.44 11.66 12.85
C LYS A 40 1.25 11.38 11.59
N LYS A 41 1.24 10.13 11.13
CA LYS A 41 2.03 9.68 9.98
C LYS A 41 1.17 9.08 8.87
N ASP A 42 -0.15 9.00 9.10
CA ASP A 42 -1.10 8.32 8.24
C ASP A 42 -0.63 6.92 7.84
N LEU A 43 -0.19 6.13 8.82
CA LEU A 43 0.28 4.76 8.64
C LEU A 43 -0.66 3.78 9.32
N ILE A 44 -0.84 2.62 8.69
CA ILE A 44 -1.54 1.50 9.29
C ILE A 44 -0.55 0.46 9.80
N TYR A 45 -0.75 0.03 11.04
CA TYR A 45 0.04 -1.00 11.69
C TYR A 45 -0.82 -2.19 12.09
N THR A 46 -0.20 -3.34 11.99
CA THR A 46 -0.75 -4.60 12.48
C THR A 46 0.00 -5.01 13.74
N ILE A 47 -0.73 -5.42 14.78
CA ILE A 47 -0.17 -5.87 16.06
C ILE A 47 -0.65 -7.28 16.30
N ILE A 48 0.29 -8.21 16.47
CA ILE A 48 0.02 -9.62 16.72
C ILE A 48 0.27 -9.88 18.20
N ASP A 49 -0.72 -10.46 18.87
CA ASP A 49 -0.65 -10.86 20.28
C ASP A 49 -0.15 -9.75 21.24
N ARG A 50 -0.45 -8.49 20.93
CA ARG A 50 -0.03 -7.29 21.67
C ARG A 50 1.51 -7.12 21.82
N LYS A 51 2.30 -7.90 21.09
CA LYS A 51 3.76 -7.91 21.24
C LYS A 51 4.47 -7.24 20.08
N LYS A 52 4.16 -7.63 18.87
CA LYS A 52 4.88 -7.21 17.68
C LYS A 52 4.04 -6.24 16.84
N LYS A 53 4.58 -5.03 16.63
CA LYS A 53 3.99 -4.00 15.76
C LYS A 53 4.71 -4.04 14.42
N ILE A 54 4.01 -4.42 13.37
CA ILE A 54 4.52 -4.48 12.00
C ILE A 54 3.71 -3.57 11.09
N LEU A 55 4.29 -3.16 9.98
CA LEU A 55 3.62 -2.32 9.00
C LEU A 55 2.49 -3.10 8.31
N GLY A 56 1.37 -2.44 8.00
CA GLY A 56 0.21 -3.11 7.40
C GLY A 56 0.53 -3.76 6.06
N THR A 57 1.31 -3.10 5.20
CA THR A 57 1.73 -3.65 3.90
C THR A 57 2.61 -4.89 4.05
N VAL A 58 3.55 -4.89 4.99
CA VAL A 58 4.39 -6.06 5.30
C VAL A 58 3.52 -7.24 5.76
N PHE A 59 2.50 -6.98 6.59
CA PHE A 59 1.57 -8.01 6.99
C PHE A 59 0.75 -8.56 5.82
N LEU A 60 0.28 -7.71 4.91
CA LEU A 60 -0.44 -8.13 3.71
C LEU A 60 0.42 -8.99 2.79
N ARG A 61 1.70 -8.66 2.62
CA ARG A 61 2.65 -9.51 1.89
C ARG A 61 2.80 -10.88 2.53
N ALA A 62 2.92 -10.95 3.84
CA ALA A 62 2.97 -12.22 4.58
C ALA A 62 1.70 -13.07 4.38
N LEU A 63 0.55 -12.44 4.16
CA LEU A 63 -0.71 -13.12 3.84
C LEU A 63 -0.78 -13.62 2.38
N GLY A 64 0.08 -13.11 1.48
CA GLY A 64 0.16 -13.59 0.11
C GLY A 64 -0.15 -12.56 -0.98
N PHE A 65 -0.26 -11.28 -0.64
CA PHE A 65 -0.25 -10.21 -1.63
C PHE A 65 1.20 -10.00 -2.10
N GLU A 66 1.56 -10.49 -3.26
CA GLU A 66 2.95 -10.49 -3.71
C GLU A 66 3.38 -9.12 -4.22
N THR A 67 2.49 -8.42 -4.92
CA THR A 67 2.81 -7.16 -5.58
C THR A 67 2.12 -5.95 -4.93
N ARG A 68 2.64 -4.75 -5.19
CA ARG A 68 2.03 -3.50 -4.74
C ARG A 68 0.70 -3.26 -5.44
N GLU A 69 0.63 -3.62 -6.72
CA GLU A 69 -0.55 -3.51 -7.56
C GLU A 69 -1.72 -4.30 -6.97
N GLU A 70 -1.48 -5.52 -6.49
CA GLU A 70 -2.50 -6.34 -5.82
C GLU A 70 -3.03 -5.66 -4.55
N ILE A 71 -2.12 -5.13 -3.72
CA ILE A 71 -2.50 -4.40 -2.51
C ILE A 71 -3.29 -3.14 -2.89
N ILE A 72 -2.84 -2.36 -3.86
CA ILE A 72 -3.53 -1.15 -4.31
C ILE A 72 -4.94 -1.48 -4.77
N ARG A 73 -5.11 -2.50 -5.61
CA ARG A 73 -6.42 -2.91 -6.14
C ARG A 73 -7.35 -3.48 -5.08
N ALA A 74 -6.81 -4.00 -3.97
CA ALA A 74 -7.62 -4.45 -2.83
C ALA A 74 -8.22 -3.29 -2.02
N PHE A 75 -7.57 -2.12 -2.01
CA PHE A 75 -7.99 -0.98 -1.18
C PHE A 75 -8.51 0.23 -1.95
N TYR A 76 -8.14 0.38 -3.22
CA TYR A 76 -8.47 1.54 -4.03
C TYR A 76 -9.12 1.14 -5.36
N ASN A 77 -9.97 2.02 -5.85
CA ASN A 77 -10.47 1.94 -7.22
C ASN A 77 -9.37 2.41 -8.18
N VAL A 78 -9.23 1.71 -9.30
CA VAL A 78 -8.26 2.03 -10.35
C VAL A 78 -9.00 2.48 -11.60
N GLU A 79 -8.50 3.51 -12.24
CA GLU A 79 -8.99 3.97 -13.55
C GLU A 79 -7.84 4.03 -14.55
N THR A 80 -8.13 3.68 -15.79
CA THR A 80 -7.19 3.80 -16.90
C THR A 80 -7.43 5.12 -17.62
N VAL A 81 -6.39 5.94 -17.73
CA VAL A 81 -6.42 7.25 -18.39
C VAL A 81 -5.59 7.18 -19.66
N LYS A 82 -6.17 7.59 -20.78
CA LYS A 82 -5.45 7.75 -22.04
C LYS A 82 -4.56 8.99 -21.97
N ILE A 83 -3.34 8.85 -22.47
CA ILE A 83 -2.37 9.94 -22.49
C ILE A 83 -2.41 10.58 -23.86
N GLU A 84 -2.67 11.87 -23.89
CA GLU A 84 -2.53 12.73 -25.06
C GLU A 84 -1.50 13.81 -24.75
N ASP A 85 -0.59 14.08 -25.68
CA ASP A 85 0.43 15.12 -25.48
C ASP A 85 -0.17 16.54 -25.57
N THR A 86 -1.06 16.82 -24.63
CA THR A 86 -1.69 18.12 -24.44
C THR A 86 -1.31 18.68 -23.06
N ARG A 87 -1.23 20.00 -22.97
CA ARG A 87 -0.93 20.66 -21.70
C ARG A 87 -1.98 20.32 -20.63
N GLU A 88 -3.24 20.26 -21.02
CA GLU A 88 -4.35 19.92 -20.11
C GLU A 88 -4.21 18.50 -19.54
N CYS A 89 -3.80 17.53 -20.38
CA CYS A 89 -3.55 16.17 -19.92
C CYS A 89 -2.37 16.13 -18.93
N ARG A 90 -1.26 16.79 -19.25
CA ARG A 90 -0.10 16.89 -18.35
C ARG A 90 -0.47 17.48 -17.00
N ASP A 91 -1.20 18.60 -16.99
CA ASP A 91 -1.64 19.27 -15.75
C ASP A 91 -2.60 18.39 -14.93
N SER A 92 -3.44 17.58 -15.59
CA SER A 92 -4.38 16.66 -14.94
C SER A 92 -3.70 15.47 -14.26
N LEU A 93 -2.51 15.08 -14.69
CA LEU A 93 -1.73 13.96 -14.15
C LEU A 93 -0.92 14.38 -12.92
N VAL A 94 -0.61 15.66 -12.75
CA VAL A 94 0.18 16.15 -11.62
C VAL A 94 -0.49 15.84 -10.29
N GLY A 95 0.28 15.17 -9.42
CA GLY A 95 -0.18 14.81 -8.08
C GLY A 95 -1.04 13.55 -8.01
N ARG A 96 -1.33 12.91 -9.13
CA ARG A 96 -1.99 11.60 -9.16
C ARG A 96 -1.01 10.49 -8.77
N VAL A 97 -1.55 9.35 -8.38
CA VAL A 97 -0.79 8.20 -7.91
C VAL A 97 -0.95 7.03 -8.87
N LEU A 98 0.16 6.40 -9.23
CA LEU A 98 0.19 5.23 -10.09
C LEU A 98 -0.43 4.02 -9.40
N ALA A 99 -1.30 3.31 -10.10
CA ALA A 99 -1.85 2.05 -9.64
C ALA A 99 -0.99 0.84 -10.06
N ASP A 100 -0.38 0.93 -11.24
CA ASP A 100 0.49 -0.09 -11.80
C ASP A 100 1.91 0.48 -11.98
N ALA A 101 2.93 -0.39 -11.94
CA ALA A 101 4.29 0.00 -12.24
C ALA A 101 4.44 0.32 -13.74
N ILE A 102 5.29 1.29 -14.06
CA ILE A 102 5.64 1.64 -15.43
C ILE A 102 6.93 0.93 -15.79
N LEU A 103 6.84 0.06 -16.79
CA LEU A 103 7.97 -0.71 -17.32
C LEU A 103 8.42 -0.11 -18.65
N ILE A 104 9.71 0.03 -18.83
CA ILE A 104 10.35 0.43 -20.10
C ILE A 104 11.29 -0.68 -20.56
N LYS A 105 11.34 -0.88 -21.86
CA LYS A 105 12.33 -1.77 -22.47
C LYS A 105 13.65 -1.02 -22.60
N ASP A 106 14.71 -1.63 -22.08
CA ASP A 106 16.05 -1.10 -22.30
C ASP A 106 16.48 -1.37 -23.75
N ASN A 107 17.01 -0.35 -24.42
CA ASN A 107 17.41 -0.46 -25.83
C ASN A 107 18.58 -1.43 -26.06
N ASP A 108 19.35 -1.73 -25.01
CA ASP A 108 20.56 -2.58 -25.08
C ASP A 108 20.34 -4.01 -24.53
N SER A 109 19.22 -4.26 -23.85
CA SER A 109 18.87 -5.57 -23.31
C SER A 109 17.36 -5.82 -23.48
N GLU A 110 16.97 -7.08 -23.74
CA GLU A 110 15.53 -7.46 -23.77
C GLU A 110 14.87 -7.41 -22.37
N GLU A 111 15.56 -6.91 -21.35
CA GLU A 111 15.06 -6.84 -19.98
C GLU A 111 14.18 -5.59 -19.79
N GLU A 112 13.04 -5.80 -19.13
CA GLU A 112 12.15 -4.71 -18.73
C GLU A 112 12.68 -4.05 -17.46
N LYS A 113 12.86 -2.74 -17.51
CA LYS A 113 13.29 -1.93 -16.36
C LYS A 113 12.09 -1.17 -15.80
N ILE A 114 11.94 -1.20 -14.49
CA ILE A 114 10.94 -0.40 -13.80
C ILE A 114 11.38 1.07 -13.84
N LEU A 115 10.58 1.91 -14.50
CA LEU A 115 10.76 3.36 -14.51
C LEU A 115 10.17 3.97 -13.24
N TYR A 116 8.91 3.64 -12.96
CA TYR A 116 8.17 4.08 -11.77
C TYR A 116 7.41 2.91 -11.17
N ARG A 117 7.32 2.89 -9.84
CA ARG A 117 6.62 1.82 -9.11
C ARG A 117 5.16 2.16 -8.87
N ALA A 118 4.35 1.14 -8.67
CA ALA A 118 3.00 1.31 -8.18
C ALA A 118 2.99 1.99 -6.80
N GLY A 119 2.05 2.92 -6.61
CA GLY A 119 1.96 3.75 -5.41
C GLY A 119 2.80 5.03 -5.44
N GLU A 120 3.60 5.26 -6.48
CA GLU A 120 4.34 6.51 -6.62
C GLU A 120 3.44 7.65 -7.08
N LYS A 121 3.70 8.83 -6.54
CA LYS A 121 3.00 10.06 -6.89
C LYS A 121 3.67 10.72 -8.08
N LEU A 122 2.88 11.08 -9.08
CA LEU A 122 3.35 11.75 -10.28
C LEU A 122 3.72 13.22 -9.99
N HIS A 123 4.98 13.55 -10.16
CA HIS A 123 5.51 14.90 -10.16
C HIS A 123 5.71 15.39 -11.60
N PRO A 124 5.82 16.70 -11.85
CA PRO A 124 5.99 17.23 -13.21
C PRO A 124 7.13 16.57 -14.01
N HIS A 125 8.27 16.31 -13.37
CA HIS A 125 9.42 15.68 -14.03
C HIS A 125 9.14 14.22 -14.43
N ASN A 126 8.38 13.45 -13.62
CA ASN A 126 7.98 12.09 -13.96
C ASN A 126 7.07 12.07 -15.19
N ILE A 127 6.19 13.07 -15.28
CA ILE A 127 5.24 13.21 -16.40
C ILE A 127 6.00 13.44 -17.70
N ASP A 128 6.99 14.34 -17.71
CA ASP A 128 7.80 14.60 -18.89
C ASP A 128 8.53 13.34 -19.38
N GLU A 129 9.04 12.54 -18.46
CA GLU A 129 9.71 11.27 -18.76
C GLU A 129 8.74 10.22 -19.33
N ILE A 130 7.53 10.13 -18.81
CA ILE A 130 6.47 9.25 -19.33
C ILE A 130 6.11 9.60 -20.76
N PHE A 131 6.03 10.91 -21.09
CA PHE A 131 5.76 11.37 -22.44
C PHE A 131 6.90 11.08 -23.42
N ILE A 132 8.16 11.11 -22.98
CA ILE A 132 9.31 10.72 -23.80
C ILE A 132 9.21 9.26 -24.24
N HIS A 133 8.68 8.38 -23.38
CA HIS A 133 8.51 6.96 -23.68
C HIS A 133 7.24 6.63 -24.49
N ASN A 134 6.49 7.64 -24.95
CA ASN A 134 5.30 7.49 -25.80
C ASN A 134 4.28 6.47 -25.28
N MET A 135 4.01 6.48 -23.99
CA MET A 135 2.98 5.62 -23.39
C MET A 135 1.59 6.10 -23.80
N SER A 136 0.71 5.17 -24.13
CA SER A 136 -0.65 5.49 -24.59
C SER A 136 -1.66 5.56 -23.44
N GLU A 137 -1.43 4.81 -22.36
CA GLU A 137 -2.38 4.68 -21.26
C GLU A 137 -1.62 4.55 -19.93
N LEU A 138 -2.23 5.07 -18.85
CA LEU A 138 -1.76 4.90 -17.48
C LEU A 138 -2.88 4.41 -16.58
N SER A 139 -2.56 3.48 -15.69
CA SER A 139 -3.43 3.06 -14.60
C SER A 139 -3.16 3.92 -13.37
N LEU A 140 -4.17 4.64 -12.93
CA LEU A 140 -4.08 5.58 -11.83
C LEU A 140 -5.08 5.24 -10.73
N ILE A 141 -4.71 5.53 -9.49
CA ILE A 141 -5.62 5.41 -8.36
C ILE A 141 -6.68 6.50 -8.46
N LYS A 142 -7.94 6.08 -8.36
CA LYS A 142 -9.08 6.99 -8.27
C LYS A 142 -9.40 7.23 -6.81
N PHE A 143 -9.17 8.46 -6.36
CA PHE A 143 -9.65 8.92 -5.05
C PHE A 143 -11.04 9.53 -5.21
N ASP A 144 -12.02 9.03 -4.46
CA ASP A 144 -13.39 9.54 -4.52
C ASP A 144 -13.48 10.94 -3.89
N ASN A 145 -12.61 11.23 -2.92
CA ASN A 145 -12.48 12.53 -2.28
C ASN A 145 -11.02 12.94 -2.17
N LYS A 146 -10.74 14.25 -2.19
CA LYS A 146 -9.38 14.80 -1.99
C LYS A 146 -8.76 14.43 -0.63
N ASN A 147 -9.59 14.05 0.34
CA ASN A 147 -9.19 13.68 1.69
C ASN A 147 -9.20 12.17 1.93
N ASP A 148 -9.29 11.36 0.86
CA ASP A 148 -9.24 9.91 1.01
C ASP A 148 -7.90 9.50 1.63
N PRO A 149 -7.91 8.62 2.63
CA PRO A 149 -6.71 8.27 3.36
C PRO A 149 -5.71 7.55 2.44
N GLN A 150 -4.52 8.10 2.36
CA GLN A 150 -3.40 7.53 1.57
C GLN A 150 -2.53 6.59 2.42
N MET A 151 -3.08 6.01 3.48
CA MET A 151 -2.35 5.23 4.48
C MET A 151 -1.57 4.05 3.90
N ILE A 152 -2.13 3.36 2.92
CA ILE A 152 -1.44 2.23 2.26
C ILE A 152 -0.27 2.74 1.41
N ILE A 153 -0.45 3.86 0.70
CA ILE A 153 0.61 4.48 -0.11
C ILE A 153 1.76 4.94 0.79
N ASN A 154 1.46 5.62 1.89
CA ASN A 154 2.46 6.03 2.87
C ASN A 154 3.17 4.82 3.51
N CYS A 155 2.46 3.68 3.65
CA CYS A 155 3.08 2.44 4.11
C CYS A 155 4.10 1.91 3.10
N PHE A 156 3.89 2.02 1.79
CA PHE A 156 4.88 1.62 0.80
C PHE A 156 6.16 2.44 0.89
N GLU A 157 6.06 3.76 1.03
CA GLU A 157 7.24 4.63 1.23
C GLU A 157 8.02 4.22 2.49
N LYS A 158 7.30 3.92 3.56
CA LYS A 158 7.92 3.48 4.81
C LYS A 158 8.53 2.09 4.71
N GLU A 159 7.89 1.19 3.98
CA GLU A 159 8.35 -0.15 3.67
C GLU A 159 9.68 -0.10 2.92
N GLU A 160 9.80 0.74 1.89
CA GLU A 160 11.04 0.96 1.15
C GLU A 160 12.20 1.37 2.06
N ILE A 161 11.97 2.31 2.96
CA ILE A 161 12.99 2.75 3.93
C ILE A 161 13.43 1.61 4.85
N ILE A 162 12.54 0.70 5.19
CA ILE A 162 12.85 -0.44 6.08
C ILE A 162 13.70 -1.48 5.32
N PHE A 163 13.26 -1.87 4.13
CA PHE A 163 13.92 -2.94 3.37
C PHE A 163 15.18 -2.47 2.64
N SER A 164 15.26 -1.21 2.22
CA SER A 164 16.49 -0.65 1.62
C SER A 164 17.68 -0.68 2.58
N LYS A 165 17.43 -0.57 3.89
CA LYS A 165 18.47 -0.74 4.91
C LYS A 165 19.04 -2.16 4.98
N GLU A 166 18.30 -3.12 4.46
CA GLU A 166 18.68 -4.54 4.39
C GLU A 166 19.16 -4.94 3.00
N GLY A 167 19.26 -3.97 2.08
CA GLY A 167 19.72 -4.20 0.71
C GLY A 167 18.68 -4.82 -0.21
N LEU A 168 17.40 -4.85 0.21
CA LEU A 168 16.30 -5.37 -0.59
C LEU A 168 15.57 -4.22 -1.32
N SER A 169 15.44 -4.34 -2.63
CA SER A 169 14.70 -3.36 -3.44
C SER A 169 13.20 -3.63 -3.45
N GLU A 170 12.81 -4.91 -3.47
CA GLU A 170 11.44 -5.36 -3.40
C GLU A 170 11.32 -6.54 -2.43
N PRO A 171 10.59 -6.36 -1.32
CA PRO A 171 10.43 -7.43 -0.34
C PRO A 171 9.49 -8.51 -0.88
N THR A 172 9.90 -9.76 -0.70
CA THR A 172 9.09 -10.94 -1.00
C THR A 172 8.20 -11.32 0.18
N LYS A 173 7.36 -12.33 -0.01
CA LYS A 173 6.57 -12.92 1.07
C LYS A 173 7.43 -13.49 2.19
N GLU A 174 8.53 -14.16 1.85
CA GLU A 174 9.48 -14.72 2.82
C GLU A 174 10.14 -13.61 3.64
N ASP A 175 10.53 -12.50 3.00
CA ASP A 175 11.10 -11.35 3.69
C ASP A 175 10.10 -10.74 4.68
N ALA A 176 8.82 -10.67 4.30
CA ALA A 176 7.75 -10.18 5.17
C ALA A 176 7.49 -11.11 6.37
N ILE A 177 7.55 -12.43 6.19
CA ILE A 177 7.36 -13.41 7.28
C ILE A 177 8.52 -13.34 8.28
N SER A 178 9.73 -13.00 7.84
CA SER A 178 10.91 -12.89 8.70
C SER A 178 10.87 -11.72 9.69
N LYS A 179 9.96 -10.75 9.50
CA LYS A 179 9.78 -9.53 10.33
C LYS A 179 8.81 -9.75 11.48
#